data_edf15935c75c72b97f81c77bdf6c7b07
#
_entry.id   edf15935c75c72b97f81c77bdf6c7b07
#
_cell.length_a   1.000
_cell.length_b   1.000
_cell.length_c   1.000
_cell.angle_alpha   90.00
_cell.angle_beta   90.00
_cell.angle_gamma   90.00
#
_symmetry.space_group_name_H-M   'P 1'
#
loop_
_entity.id
_entity.type
_entity.pdbx_description
1 polymer ?
#
loop_
_entity_poly.entity_id
_entity_poly.type
_entity_poly.pdbx_seq_one_letter_code
_entity_poly.pdbx_strand_id
1 'polypeptide(L)'
;MKLAKFLDKYDTVIFDMDGVITSEQNYWNCAALTVWEYLNYNSGQKINAAECMQNISKIRSRVFSDDELISVLKGKGVNSNWDLGYVTVLIAWICNGKTDWNYFDKVLEYARSLSDNIIDEYDNLAIKCAEKTGFDYEWLKRNGTMWTTMRDIFQTWFLGDELFEKTFGYIPINTGKTGLLYKEEPIVDKNKLIAIMSLLSRNKRVCTGTGRPYIEMLPPIENWGIKQYFAQNGLCNYDNVVEAEKELNNNALTKPHPYMFLKALYGTDY
;
A
#
# COMPACT_ATOMS: atom_id res chain seq x y z
N MET A 1 17.06 4.85 -29.45
CA MET A 1 18.51 4.73 -29.67
C MET A 1 19.39 5.20 -28.50
N LYS A 2 19.12 6.32 -27.80
CA LYS A 2 19.90 6.76 -26.62
C LYS A 2 19.71 5.87 -25.38
N LEU A 3 18.48 5.40 -25.08
CA LEU A 3 18.17 4.58 -23.92
C LEU A 3 18.82 3.18 -24.00
N ALA A 4 18.80 2.55 -25.20
CA ALA A 4 19.45 1.24 -25.37
C ALA A 4 20.96 1.30 -25.07
N LYS A 5 21.66 2.32 -25.59
CA LYS A 5 23.10 2.53 -25.31
C LYS A 5 23.38 2.82 -23.82
N PHE A 6 22.43 3.41 -23.09
CA PHE A 6 22.58 3.62 -21.65
C PHE A 6 22.46 2.30 -20.89
N LEU A 7 21.46 1.49 -21.22
CA LEU A 7 21.24 0.17 -20.59
C LEU A 7 22.37 -0.81 -20.88
N ASP A 8 23.08 -0.70 -22.00
CA ASP A 8 24.21 -1.57 -22.34
C ASP A 8 25.39 -1.50 -21.35
N LYS A 9 25.43 -0.45 -20.52
CA LYS A 9 26.46 -0.27 -19.48
C LYS A 9 26.22 -1.07 -18.20
N TYR A 10 25.05 -1.66 -18.04
CA TYR A 10 24.64 -2.34 -16.81
C TYR A 10 24.30 -3.79 -17.11
N ASP A 11 24.75 -4.69 -16.25
CA ASP A 11 24.49 -6.14 -16.37
C ASP A 11 23.22 -6.56 -15.59
N THR A 12 22.77 -5.73 -14.66
CA THR A 12 21.62 -6.01 -13.80
C THR A 12 20.60 -4.88 -13.86
N VAL A 13 19.33 -5.25 -13.88
CA VAL A 13 18.17 -4.34 -13.73
C VAL A 13 17.35 -4.83 -12.55
N ILE A 14 17.18 -3.97 -11.55
CA ILE A 14 16.38 -4.25 -10.37
C ILE A 14 15.14 -3.36 -10.41
N PHE A 15 13.97 -3.97 -10.48
CA PHE A 15 12.68 -3.28 -10.47
C PHE A 15 12.14 -3.16 -9.04
N ASP A 16 11.62 -1.98 -8.71
CA ASP A 16 10.57 -1.91 -7.71
C ASP A 16 9.27 -2.44 -8.31
N MET A 17 8.26 -2.72 -7.49
CA MET A 17 6.96 -3.16 -7.99
C MET A 17 5.95 -2.01 -8.05
N ASP A 18 5.68 -1.38 -6.92
CA ASP A 18 4.62 -0.37 -6.81
C ASP A 18 4.93 0.89 -7.59
N GLY A 19 4.04 1.26 -8.51
CA GLY A 19 4.23 2.39 -9.40
C GLY A 19 5.30 2.19 -10.49
N VAL A 20 5.91 1.00 -10.59
CA VAL A 20 6.96 0.66 -11.57
C VAL A 20 6.56 -0.51 -12.45
N ILE A 21 6.19 -1.65 -11.88
CA ILE A 21 5.65 -2.81 -12.59
C ILE A 21 4.14 -2.88 -12.37
N THR A 22 3.68 -2.74 -11.13
CA THR A 22 2.27 -2.75 -10.74
C THR A 22 1.71 -1.33 -10.71
N SER A 23 0.44 -1.21 -11.08
CA SER A 23 -0.34 -0.01 -10.84
C SER A 23 -0.69 0.10 -9.35
N GLU A 24 -0.61 1.29 -8.75
CA GLU A 24 -1.06 1.53 -7.38
C GLU A 24 -2.59 1.63 -7.23
N GLN A 25 -3.34 1.50 -8.31
CA GLN A 25 -4.79 1.75 -8.32
C GLN A 25 -5.56 0.89 -7.31
N ASN A 26 -5.20 -0.39 -7.18
CA ASN A 26 -5.86 -1.27 -6.22
C ASN A 26 -5.49 -0.98 -4.77
N TYR A 27 -4.30 -0.48 -4.50
CA TYR A 27 -3.96 0.03 -3.16
C TYR A 27 -4.79 1.26 -2.79
N TRP A 28 -4.98 2.19 -3.73
CA TRP A 28 -5.83 3.36 -3.47
C TRP A 28 -7.31 2.98 -3.32
N ASN A 29 -7.76 1.98 -4.06
CA ASN A 29 -9.08 1.37 -3.88
C ASN A 29 -9.22 0.74 -2.49
N CYS A 30 -8.24 -0.03 -2.03
CA CYS A 30 -8.23 -0.62 -0.68
C CYS A 30 -8.21 0.47 0.40
N ALA A 31 -7.41 1.52 0.24
CA ALA A 31 -7.38 2.63 1.19
C ALA A 31 -8.75 3.33 1.29
N ALA A 32 -9.42 3.59 0.16
CA ALA A 32 -10.76 4.18 0.13
C ALA A 32 -11.80 3.28 0.81
N LEU A 33 -11.79 1.98 0.49
CA LEU A 33 -12.67 0.99 1.12
C LEU A 33 -12.41 0.86 2.61
N THR A 34 -11.16 0.96 3.03
CA THR A 34 -10.79 0.95 4.46
C THR A 34 -11.35 2.15 5.19
N VAL A 35 -11.18 3.36 4.66
CA VAL A 35 -11.75 4.58 5.23
C VAL A 35 -13.28 4.48 5.32
N TRP A 36 -13.90 4.06 4.22
CA TRP A 36 -15.36 3.88 4.14
C TRP A 36 -15.87 2.89 5.17
N GLU A 37 -15.29 1.71 5.24
CA GLU A 37 -15.68 0.66 6.19
C GLU A 37 -15.47 1.12 7.64
N TYR A 38 -14.30 1.67 7.94
CA TYR A 38 -13.93 2.06 9.29
C TYR A 38 -14.85 3.18 9.85
N LEU A 39 -15.15 4.19 9.05
CA LEU A 39 -16.03 5.29 9.44
C LEU A 39 -17.49 4.83 9.60
N ASN A 40 -17.99 3.97 8.70
CA ASN A 40 -19.32 3.36 8.85
C ASN A 40 -19.42 2.51 10.12
N TYR A 41 -18.44 1.63 10.36
CA TYR A 41 -18.41 0.79 11.55
C TYR A 41 -18.44 1.61 12.84
N ASN A 42 -17.63 2.67 12.94
CA ASN A 42 -17.58 3.54 14.13
C ASN A 42 -18.84 4.42 14.30
N SER A 43 -19.63 4.61 13.24
CA SER A 43 -20.96 5.24 13.33
C SER A 43 -22.12 4.24 13.54
N GLY A 44 -21.81 2.98 13.81
CA GLY A 44 -22.77 1.90 14.06
C GLY A 44 -23.45 1.35 12.80
N GLN A 45 -22.92 1.64 11.62
CA GLN A 45 -23.44 1.15 10.35
C GLN A 45 -22.65 -0.07 9.87
N LYS A 46 -23.36 -1.09 9.38
CA LYS A 46 -22.74 -2.25 8.74
C LYS A 46 -22.64 -1.99 7.24
N ILE A 47 -21.50 -2.35 6.65
CA ILE A 47 -21.33 -2.34 5.20
C ILE A 47 -21.61 -3.73 4.60
N ASN A 48 -21.99 -3.75 3.33
CA ASN A 48 -22.01 -4.95 2.51
C ASN A 48 -20.77 -4.96 1.60
N ALA A 49 -19.89 -5.94 1.77
CA ALA A 49 -18.63 -5.99 1.03
C ALA A 49 -18.85 -6.09 -0.50
N ALA A 50 -19.83 -6.89 -0.95
CA ALA A 50 -20.13 -7.02 -2.38
C ALA A 50 -20.65 -5.71 -2.98
N GLU A 51 -21.50 -4.98 -2.25
CA GLU A 51 -21.98 -3.66 -2.68
C GLU A 51 -20.85 -2.63 -2.72
N CYS A 52 -19.95 -2.62 -1.72
CA CYS A 52 -18.79 -1.76 -1.72
C CYS A 52 -17.90 -2.04 -2.94
N MET A 53 -17.68 -3.31 -3.28
CA MET A 53 -16.90 -3.68 -4.46
C MET A 53 -17.53 -3.25 -5.78
N GLN A 54 -18.87 -3.29 -5.89
CA GLN A 54 -19.59 -2.79 -7.07
C GLN A 54 -19.51 -1.26 -7.20
N ASN A 55 -19.40 -0.56 -6.08
CA ASN A 55 -19.36 0.90 -6.02
C ASN A 55 -17.96 1.48 -5.73
N ILE A 56 -16.89 0.67 -5.89
CA ILE A 56 -15.53 1.01 -5.48
C ILE A 56 -15.07 2.37 -6.06
N SER A 57 -15.30 2.63 -7.33
CA SER A 57 -14.92 3.89 -7.97
C SER A 57 -15.66 5.10 -7.37
N LYS A 58 -16.94 4.95 -7.02
CA LYS A 58 -17.71 6.02 -6.37
C LYS A 58 -17.24 6.27 -4.94
N ILE A 59 -16.94 5.19 -4.20
CA ILE A 59 -16.42 5.28 -2.84
C ILE A 59 -15.06 5.99 -2.87
N ARG A 60 -14.16 5.60 -3.78
CA ARG A 60 -12.84 6.21 -3.92
C ARG A 60 -12.93 7.68 -4.31
N SER A 61 -13.72 8.00 -5.36
CA SER A 61 -13.95 9.38 -5.78
C SER A 61 -14.42 10.24 -4.61
N ARG A 62 -15.39 9.74 -3.82
CA ARG A 62 -15.93 10.45 -2.66
C ARG A 62 -14.90 10.61 -1.53
N VAL A 63 -14.23 9.53 -1.12
CA VAL A 63 -13.27 9.53 -0.01
C VAL A 63 -12.05 10.39 -0.32
N PHE A 64 -11.57 10.33 -1.55
CA PHE A 64 -10.34 10.98 -1.96
C PHE A 64 -10.54 12.17 -2.90
N SER A 65 -11.78 12.70 -3.01
CA SER A 65 -12.10 13.88 -3.84
C SER A 65 -11.49 13.74 -5.24
N ASP A 66 -11.89 12.68 -5.97
CA ASP A 66 -11.39 12.35 -7.30
C ASP A 66 -9.85 12.21 -7.36
N ASP A 67 -9.27 11.58 -6.32
CA ASP A 67 -7.82 11.34 -6.10
C ASP A 67 -7.00 12.60 -5.74
N GLU A 68 -7.62 13.76 -5.61
CA GLU A 68 -6.90 14.97 -5.25
C GLU A 68 -6.31 14.89 -3.84
N LEU A 69 -7.05 14.32 -2.88
CA LEU A 69 -6.57 14.10 -1.52
C LEU A 69 -5.37 13.15 -1.49
N ILE A 70 -5.36 12.10 -2.34
CA ILE A 70 -4.20 11.20 -2.47
C ILE A 70 -2.96 11.99 -2.91
N SER A 71 -3.13 12.82 -3.96
CA SER A 71 -2.04 13.63 -4.49
C SER A 71 -1.48 14.60 -3.46
N VAL A 72 -2.35 15.26 -2.68
CA VAL A 72 -1.95 16.17 -1.60
C VAL A 72 -1.20 15.41 -0.49
N LEU A 73 -1.75 14.30 0.03
CA LEU A 73 -1.14 13.57 1.13
C LEU A 73 0.18 12.90 0.72
N LYS A 74 0.24 12.29 -0.46
CA LYS A 74 1.50 11.72 -0.99
C LYS A 74 2.54 12.81 -1.25
N GLY A 75 2.16 13.95 -1.80
CA GLY A 75 3.04 15.11 -1.99
C GLY A 75 3.62 15.68 -0.67
N LYS A 76 2.95 15.43 0.46
CA LYS A 76 3.38 15.80 1.81
C LYS A 76 4.05 14.64 2.57
N GLY A 77 4.46 13.56 1.90
CA GLY A 77 5.29 12.49 2.45
C GLY A 77 4.54 11.25 2.94
N VAL A 78 3.22 11.15 2.79
CA VAL A 78 2.47 9.92 3.11
C VAL A 78 2.73 8.85 2.06
N ASN A 79 3.74 8.01 2.26
CA ASN A 79 4.12 6.95 1.31
C ASN A 79 3.34 5.65 1.51
N SER A 80 3.08 5.27 2.76
CA SER A 80 2.32 4.07 3.09
C SER A 80 0.84 4.23 2.74
N ASN A 81 0.26 3.25 2.05
CA ASN A 81 -1.18 3.25 1.75
C ASN A 81 -2.03 2.95 3.01
N TRP A 82 -1.47 2.31 4.04
CA TRP A 82 -2.10 2.19 5.35
C TRP A 82 -2.22 3.55 6.04
N ASP A 83 -1.11 4.35 6.01
CA ASP A 83 -1.10 5.69 6.57
C ASP A 83 -2.01 6.64 5.79
N LEU A 84 -2.17 6.44 4.47
CA LEU A 84 -3.11 7.20 3.66
C LEU A 84 -4.54 7.07 4.19
N GLY A 85 -4.99 5.85 4.46
CA GLY A 85 -6.30 5.60 5.07
C GLY A 85 -6.40 6.17 6.50
N TYR A 86 -5.39 5.91 7.32
CA TYR A 86 -5.33 6.35 8.72
C TYR A 86 -5.43 7.88 8.85
N VAL A 87 -4.58 8.61 8.13
CA VAL A 87 -4.58 10.09 8.16
C VAL A 87 -5.90 10.65 7.66
N THR A 88 -6.47 10.05 6.61
CA THR A 88 -7.77 10.48 6.08
C THR A 88 -8.86 10.36 7.14
N VAL A 89 -8.89 9.27 7.94
CA VAL A 89 -9.88 9.11 9.03
C VAL A 89 -9.63 10.11 10.15
N LEU A 90 -8.39 10.34 10.57
CA LEU A 90 -8.10 11.35 11.59
C LEU A 90 -8.60 12.72 11.17
N ILE A 91 -8.28 13.16 9.96
CA ILE A 91 -8.72 14.48 9.44
C ILE A 91 -10.25 14.50 9.30
N ALA A 92 -10.89 13.44 8.82
CA ALA A 92 -12.34 13.38 8.73
C ALA A 92 -13.02 13.58 10.10
N TRP A 93 -12.50 12.97 11.14
CA TRP A 93 -13.02 13.16 12.50
C TRP A 93 -12.69 14.54 13.08
N ILE A 94 -11.52 15.08 12.81
CA ILE A 94 -11.17 16.47 13.22
C ILE A 94 -12.13 17.47 12.59
N CYS A 95 -12.43 17.36 11.30
CA CYS A 95 -13.27 18.29 10.57
C CYS A 95 -14.75 18.13 10.90
N ASN A 96 -15.24 16.90 11.00
CA ASN A 96 -16.67 16.60 10.94
C ASN A 96 -17.21 15.95 12.22
N GLY A 97 -16.35 15.47 13.12
CA GLY A 97 -16.75 14.66 14.27
C GLY A 97 -17.06 13.20 13.89
N LYS A 98 -17.52 12.41 14.88
CA LYS A 98 -17.70 10.95 14.72
C LYS A 98 -18.90 10.55 13.85
N THR A 99 -19.96 11.34 13.84
CA THR A 99 -21.25 11.03 13.20
C THR A 99 -21.39 11.60 11.80
N ASP A 100 -20.88 12.80 11.59
CA ASP A 100 -21.03 13.56 10.34
C ASP A 100 -19.76 13.49 9.46
N TRP A 101 -19.04 12.40 9.50
CA TRP A 101 -17.75 12.19 8.83
C TRP A 101 -17.78 12.34 7.30
N ASN A 102 -18.93 12.46 6.68
CA ASN A 102 -19.19 12.28 5.25
C ASN A 102 -18.93 13.51 4.36
N TYR A 103 -18.26 14.55 4.91
CA TYR A 103 -17.93 15.79 4.19
C TYR A 103 -16.43 15.82 3.83
N PHE A 104 -16.06 15.07 2.80
CA PHE A 104 -14.66 14.92 2.40
C PHE A 104 -14.05 16.17 1.76
N ASP A 105 -14.84 17.13 1.27
CA ASP A 105 -14.32 18.42 0.80
C ASP A 105 -13.55 19.16 1.92
N LYS A 106 -14.09 19.14 3.15
CA LYS A 106 -13.42 19.72 4.31
C LYS A 106 -12.12 18.97 4.66
N VAL A 107 -12.07 17.65 4.42
CA VAL A 107 -10.86 16.82 4.63
C VAL A 107 -9.76 17.26 3.67
N LEU A 108 -10.10 17.49 2.40
CA LEU A 108 -9.15 17.96 1.40
C LEU A 108 -8.60 19.36 1.75
N GLU A 109 -9.46 20.32 2.11
CA GLU A 109 -9.04 21.64 2.53
C GLU A 109 -8.11 21.61 3.75
N TYR A 110 -8.46 20.80 4.75
CA TYR A 110 -7.62 20.62 5.93
C TYR A 110 -6.26 19.99 5.57
N ALA A 111 -6.24 18.96 4.74
CA ALA A 111 -5.01 18.30 4.29
C ALA A 111 -4.07 19.28 3.56
N ARG A 112 -4.62 20.19 2.74
CA ARG A 112 -3.84 21.24 2.07
C ARG A 112 -3.18 22.19 3.04
N SER A 113 -3.81 22.48 4.19
CA SER A 113 -3.30 23.40 5.22
C SER A 113 -2.20 22.82 6.09
N LEU A 114 -1.96 21.50 6.07
CA LEU A 114 -0.90 20.85 6.83
C LEU A 114 0.49 21.17 6.26
N SER A 115 1.53 20.95 7.06
CA SER A 115 2.93 21.13 6.63
C SER A 115 3.28 20.21 5.45
N ASP A 116 4.40 20.51 4.78
CA ASP A 116 4.88 19.71 3.65
C ASP A 116 5.47 18.35 4.08
N ASN A 117 5.70 18.14 5.38
CA ASN A 117 6.07 16.84 5.95
C ASN A 117 5.03 16.41 7.00
N ILE A 118 3.96 15.77 6.54
CA ILE A 118 2.85 15.36 7.41
C ILE A 118 3.24 14.23 8.38
N ILE A 119 4.34 13.51 8.11
CA ILE A 119 4.81 12.42 9.00
C ILE A 119 5.15 12.99 10.37
N ASP A 120 5.73 14.18 10.42
CA ASP A 120 6.09 14.86 11.67
C ASP A 120 4.84 15.38 12.43
N GLU A 121 3.68 15.39 11.77
CA GLU A 121 2.41 15.84 12.35
C GLU A 121 1.48 14.71 12.81
N TYR A 122 1.84 13.45 12.61
CA TYR A 122 0.95 12.33 12.95
C TYR A 122 0.49 12.36 14.41
N ASP A 123 1.39 12.63 15.34
CA ASP A 123 1.04 12.74 16.76
C ASP A 123 0.14 13.95 17.04
N ASN A 124 0.40 15.09 16.42
CA ASN A 124 -0.45 16.28 16.55
C ASN A 124 -1.85 16.05 15.98
N LEU A 125 -1.97 15.32 14.86
CA LEU A 125 -3.26 14.95 14.29
C LEU A 125 -4.03 14.01 15.23
N ALA A 126 -3.34 13.04 15.83
CA ALA A 126 -3.95 12.13 16.80
C ALA A 126 -4.42 12.88 18.06
N ILE A 127 -3.64 13.84 18.59
CA ILE A 127 -4.01 14.69 19.72
C ILE A 127 -5.25 15.54 19.40
N LYS A 128 -5.25 16.26 18.27
CA LYS A 128 -6.39 17.06 17.83
C LYS A 128 -7.64 16.21 17.61
N CYS A 129 -7.47 15.00 17.09
CA CYS A 129 -8.56 14.05 16.93
C CYS A 129 -9.10 13.59 18.28
N ALA A 130 -8.24 13.29 19.27
CA ALA A 130 -8.62 12.94 20.63
C ALA A 130 -9.46 14.06 21.28
N GLU A 131 -8.99 15.29 21.19
CA GLU A 131 -9.71 16.48 21.71
C GLU A 131 -11.09 16.65 21.06
N LYS A 132 -11.19 16.43 19.75
CA LYS A 132 -12.44 16.61 19.00
C LYS A 132 -13.46 15.49 19.25
N THR A 133 -12.96 14.25 19.43
CA THR A 133 -13.79 13.04 19.48
C THR A 133 -14.00 12.47 20.87
N GLY A 134 -13.11 12.80 21.81
CA GLY A 134 -13.04 12.18 23.14
C GLY A 134 -12.47 10.74 23.13
N PHE A 135 -11.87 10.31 22.03
CA PHE A 135 -11.13 9.06 22.01
C PHE A 135 -9.77 9.20 22.72
N ASP A 136 -9.26 8.08 23.22
CA ASP A 136 -7.93 8.02 23.83
C ASP A 136 -6.83 8.24 22.80
N TYR A 137 -5.81 9.05 23.14
CA TYR A 137 -4.67 9.32 22.24
C TYR A 137 -3.87 8.04 21.93
N GLU A 138 -3.61 7.19 22.94
CA GLU A 138 -2.87 5.93 22.76
C GLU A 138 -3.56 4.98 21.79
N TRP A 139 -4.89 5.03 21.76
CA TRP A 139 -5.70 4.28 20.81
C TRP A 139 -5.62 4.88 19.39
N LEU A 140 -5.59 6.22 19.28
CA LEU A 140 -5.58 6.95 18.00
C LEU A 140 -4.21 7.03 17.33
N LYS A 141 -3.12 7.06 18.11
CA LYS A 141 -1.77 7.30 17.55
C LYS A 141 -1.36 6.27 16.50
N ARG A 142 -0.40 6.63 15.65
CA ARG A 142 0.17 5.71 14.66
C ARG A 142 0.74 4.47 15.36
N ASN A 143 0.52 3.31 14.81
CA ASN A 143 0.78 1.98 15.39
C ASN A 143 -0.04 1.66 16.65
N GLY A 144 -0.99 2.50 17.04
CA GLY A 144 -2.00 2.20 18.06
C GLY A 144 -3.09 1.25 17.54
N THR A 145 -4.09 0.98 18.41
CA THR A 145 -5.15 0.02 18.09
C THR A 145 -5.97 0.43 16.86
N MET A 146 -6.30 1.71 16.72
CA MET A 146 -6.99 2.23 15.54
C MET A 146 -6.20 1.94 14.25
N TRP A 147 -4.93 2.31 14.24
CA TRP A 147 -4.06 2.11 13.08
C TRP A 147 -3.94 0.63 12.72
N THR A 148 -3.75 -0.24 13.71
CA THR A 148 -3.66 -1.70 13.51
C THR A 148 -4.97 -2.26 12.94
N THR A 149 -6.11 -1.82 13.48
CA THR A 149 -7.43 -2.21 12.97
C THR A 149 -7.61 -1.79 11.50
N MET A 150 -7.23 -0.56 11.16
CA MET A 150 -7.33 -0.06 9.79
C MET A 150 -6.39 -0.80 8.83
N ARG A 151 -5.18 -1.13 9.27
CA ARG A 151 -4.25 -1.98 8.52
C ARG A 151 -4.89 -3.35 8.20
N ASP A 152 -5.52 -3.98 9.18
CA ASP A 152 -6.14 -5.28 9.00
C ASP A 152 -7.34 -5.23 8.07
N ILE A 153 -8.15 -4.17 8.15
CA ILE A 153 -9.24 -3.92 7.19
C ILE A 153 -8.67 -3.75 5.77
N PHE A 154 -7.61 -2.96 5.62
CA PHE A 154 -6.94 -2.76 4.33
C PHE A 154 -6.42 -4.08 3.76
N GLN A 155 -5.71 -4.86 4.58
CA GLN A 155 -5.18 -6.16 4.17
C GLN A 155 -6.30 -7.14 3.80
N THR A 156 -7.44 -7.07 4.47
CA THR A 156 -8.59 -7.90 4.11
C THR A 156 -9.19 -7.49 2.75
N TRP A 157 -9.29 -6.20 2.46
CA TRP A 157 -9.72 -5.72 1.13
C TRP A 157 -8.73 -6.11 0.03
N PHE A 158 -7.44 -6.13 0.35
CA PHE A 158 -6.40 -6.47 -0.62
C PHE A 158 -6.28 -7.98 -0.84
N LEU A 159 -6.15 -8.76 0.21
CA LEU A 159 -5.93 -10.22 0.15
C LEU A 159 -7.24 -11.02 -0.04
N GLY A 160 -8.37 -10.51 0.45
CA GLY A 160 -9.59 -11.27 0.66
C GLY A 160 -9.59 -12.03 2.00
N ASP A 161 -10.76 -12.45 2.45
CA ASP A 161 -10.93 -13.06 3.77
C ASP A 161 -10.07 -14.32 3.95
N GLU A 162 -10.10 -15.23 2.98
CA GLU A 162 -9.42 -16.53 3.07
C GLU A 162 -7.89 -16.36 3.13
N LEU A 163 -7.33 -15.53 2.25
CA LEU A 163 -5.88 -15.31 2.22
C LEU A 163 -5.42 -14.48 3.42
N PHE A 164 -6.24 -13.55 3.89
CA PHE A 164 -5.99 -12.81 5.12
C PHE A 164 -5.89 -13.74 6.33
N GLU A 165 -6.91 -14.61 6.53
CA GLU A 165 -6.92 -15.58 7.64
C GLU A 165 -5.71 -16.51 7.59
N LYS A 166 -5.37 -17.02 6.40
CA LYS A 166 -4.19 -17.86 6.21
C LYS A 166 -2.88 -17.13 6.54
N THR A 167 -2.79 -15.84 6.24
CA THR A 167 -1.56 -15.05 6.43
C THR A 167 -1.38 -14.59 7.86
N PHE A 168 -2.46 -14.10 8.48
CA PHE A 168 -2.41 -13.49 9.80
C PHE A 168 -2.83 -14.43 10.95
N GLY A 169 -3.49 -15.55 10.64
CA GLY A 169 -3.89 -16.57 11.62
C GLY A 169 -5.14 -16.24 12.42
N TYR A 170 -5.90 -15.21 12.01
CA TYR A 170 -7.18 -14.84 12.63
C TYR A 170 -8.19 -14.35 11.61
N ILE A 171 -9.47 -14.45 11.97
CA ILE A 171 -10.60 -14.06 11.14
C ILE A 171 -10.68 -12.52 11.05
N PRO A 172 -10.92 -11.95 9.86
CA PRO A 172 -11.08 -10.50 9.70
C PRO A 172 -12.31 -9.97 10.44
N ILE A 173 -12.26 -8.69 10.85
CA ILE A 173 -13.31 -8.02 11.63
C ILE A 173 -14.66 -8.06 10.91
N ASN A 174 -14.65 -7.82 9.58
CA ASN A 174 -15.83 -7.94 8.72
C ASN A 174 -15.49 -8.84 7.55
N THR A 175 -16.34 -9.80 7.26
CA THR A 175 -16.17 -10.81 6.20
C THR A 175 -16.95 -10.46 4.93
N GLY A 176 -16.74 -11.25 3.87
CA GLY A 176 -17.38 -11.13 2.56
C GLY A 176 -16.50 -10.46 1.51
N LYS A 177 -15.20 -10.29 1.78
CA LYS A 177 -14.24 -9.66 0.86
C LYS A 177 -13.53 -10.70 0.00
N THR A 178 -13.51 -10.47 -1.32
CA THR A 178 -12.88 -11.39 -2.30
C THR A 178 -11.44 -11.04 -2.63
N GLY A 179 -10.94 -9.91 -2.13
CA GLY A 179 -9.60 -9.42 -2.40
C GLY A 179 -9.43 -8.72 -3.76
N LEU A 180 -8.48 -7.79 -3.81
CA LEU A 180 -8.09 -7.05 -5.00
C LEU A 180 -6.71 -7.47 -5.55
N LEU A 181 -5.95 -8.29 -4.82
CA LEU A 181 -4.61 -8.73 -5.20
C LEU A 181 -4.58 -9.38 -6.60
N TYR A 182 -5.51 -10.27 -6.89
CA TYR A 182 -5.59 -10.96 -8.18
C TYR A 182 -6.22 -10.12 -9.30
N LYS A 183 -6.68 -8.91 -8.98
CA LYS A 183 -7.23 -7.93 -9.94
C LYS A 183 -6.25 -6.80 -10.24
N GLU A 184 -5.00 -6.94 -9.78
CA GLU A 184 -3.97 -5.95 -10.07
C GLU A 184 -3.65 -5.93 -11.57
N GLU A 185 -3.34 -4.73 -12.05
CA GLU A 185 -2.96 -4.50 -13.43
C GLU A 185 -1.52 -3.96 -13.50
N PRO A 186 -0.77 -4.32 -14.54
CA PRO A 186 0.54 -3.73 -14.75
C PRO A 186 0.41 -2.25 -15.13
N ILE A 187 1.43 -1.46 -14.79
CA ILE A 187 1.45 -0.01 -15.08
C ILE A 187 1.43 0.31 -16.59
N VAL A 188 1.84 -0.65 -17.41
CA VAL A 188 1.79 -0.59 -18.87
C VAL A 188 1.00 -1.77 -19.42
N ASP A 189 0.59 -1.71 -20.67
CA ASP A 189 -0.05 -2.85 -21.34
C ASP A 189 0.73 -4.16 -21.11
N LYS A 190 0.02 -5.24 -20.78
CA LYS A 190 0.59 -6.55 -20.42
C LYS A 190 1.55 -7.08 -21.48
N ASN A 191 1.21 -6.95 -22.78
CA ASN A 191 2.07 -7.47 -23.85
C ASN A 191 3.35 -6.64 -23.98
N LYS A 192 3.27 -5.32 -23.74
CA LYS A 192 4.44 -4.45 -23.68
C LYS A 192 5.33 -4.80 -22.50
N LEU A 193 4.75 -5.06 -21.33
CA LEU A 193 5.51 -5.51 -20.16
C LEU A 193 6.25 -6.82 -20.45
N ILE A 194 5.56 -7.82 -21.00
CA ILE A 194 6.16 -9.11 -21.39
C ILE A 194 7.31 -8.88 -22.39
N ALA A 195 7.10 -8.05 -23.41
CA ALA A 195 8.13 -7.76 -24.39
C ALA A 195 9.37 -7.08 -23.80
N ILE A 196 9.18 -6.13 -22.87
CA ILE A 196 10.28 -5.45 -22.14
C ILE A 196 11.04 -6.47 -21.30
N MET A 197 10.35 -7.27 -20.51
CA MET A 197 10.96 -8.27 -19.62
C MET A 197 11.73 -9.33 -20.43
N SER A 198 11.13 -9.83 -21.51
CA SER A 198 11.78 -10.77 -22.43
C SER A 198 13.04 -10.19 -23.08
N LEU A 199 13.02 -8.91 -23.48
CA LEU A 199 14.18 -8.25 -24.06
C LEU A 199 15.32 -8.09 -23.06
N LEU A 200 14.99 -7.63 -21.83
CA LEU A 200 15.99 -7.41 -20.79
C LEU A 200 16.64 -8.72 -20.32
N SER A 201 15.84 -9.77 -20.13
CA SER A 201 16.33 -11.06 -19.61
C SER A 201 17.29 -11.81 -20.56
N ARG A 202 17.38 -11.41 -21.83
CA ARG A 202 18.32 -12.04 -22.79
C ARG A 202 19.79 -11.79 -22.45
N ASN A 203 20.11 -10.60 -21.96
CA ASN A 203 21.48 -10.16 -21.75
C ASN A 203 21.72 -9.50 -20.38
N LYS A 204 20.71 -9.52 -19.50
CA LYS A 204 20.77 -8.86 -18.20
C LYS A 204 20.19 -9.77 -17.11
N ARG A 205 20.73 -9.65 -15.92
CA ARG A 205 20.09 -10.17 -14.72
C ARG A 205 18.91 -9.28 -14.36
N VAL A 206 17.70 -9.81 -14.39
CA VAL A 206 16.47 -9.07 -14.03
C VAL A 206 16.04 -9.49 -12.65
N CYS A 207 15.85 -8.53 -11.75
CA CYS A 207 15.53 -8.75 -10.34
C CYS A 207 14.40 -7.83 -9.88
N THR A 208 13.85 -8.11 -8.70
CA THR A 208 13.01 -7.16 -7.96
C THR A 208 13.67 -6.76 -6.64
N GLY A 209 13.33 -5.55 -6.15
CA GLY A 209 13.60 -5.10 -4.80
C GLY A 209 12.38 -4.36 -4.27
N THR A 210 11.41 -5.09 -3.68
CA THR A 210 10.09 -4.56 -3.32
C THR A 210 9.79 -4.65 -1.84
N GLY A 211 9.13 -3.62 -1.28
CA GLY A 211 8.58 -3.65 0.07
C GLY A 211 7.35 -4.56 0.25
N ARG A 212 6.90 -5.25 -0.80
CA ARG A 212 5.82 -6.23 -0.68
C ARG A 212 6.32 -7.53 -0.04
N PRO A 213 5.52 -8.18 0.83
CA PRO A 213 5.73 -9.58 1.19
C PRO A 213 5.65 -10.50 -0.04
N TYR A 214 6.26 -11.67 0.04
CA TYR A 214 6.25 -12.65 -1.05
C TYR A 214 4.84 -13.02 -1.51
N ILE A 215 3.91 -13.17 -0.56
CA ILE A 215 2.51 -13.50 -0.81
C ILE A 215 1.77 -12.44 -1.65
N GLU A 216 2.22 -11.18 -1.61
CA GLU A 216 1.66 -10.08 -2.39
C GLU A 216 2.44 -9.82 -3.68
N MET A 217 3.73 -10.13 -3.69
CA MET A 217 4.60 -9.95 -4.84
C MET A 217 4.35 -10.99 -5.94
N LEU A 218 4.24 -12.27 -5.56
CA LEU A 218 4.25 -13.37 -6.50
C LEU A 218 3.00 -13.44 -7.39
N PRO A 219 1.76 -13.29 -6.88
CA PRO A 219 0.55 -13.48 -7.69
C PRO A 219 0.48 -12.60 -8.94
N PRO A 220 0.72 -11.29 -8.92
CA PRO A 220 0.70 -10.48 -10.14
C PRO A 220 1.79 -10.90 -11.13
N ILE A 221 3.00 -11.22 -10.66
CA ILE A 221 4.12 -11.66 -11.52
C ILE A 221 3.76 -12.97 -12.27
N GLU A 222 3.12 -13.91 -11.59
CA GLU A 222 2.65 -15.18 -12.19
C GLU A 222 1.46 -14.97 -13.13
N ASN A 223 0.45 -14.19 -12.69
CA ASN A 223 -0.75 -13.91 -13.49
C ASN A 223 -0.43 -13.19 -14.81
N TRP A 224 0.59 -12.35 -14.82
CA TRP A 224 1.04 -11.69 -16.03
C TRP A 224 2.00 -12.51 -16.88
N GLY A 225 2.46 -13.67 -16.38
CA GLY A 225 3.38 -14.54 -17.09
C GLY A 225 4.78 -13.97 -17.24
N ILE A 226 5.24 -13.18 -16.27
CA ILE A 226 6.57 -12.55 -16.32
C ILE A 226 7.59 -13.17 -15.36
N LYS A 227 7.18 -14.11 -14.52
CA LYS A 227 8.05 -14.76 -13.51
C LYS A 227 9.32 -15.36 -14.13
N GLN A 228 9.20 -16.01 -15.29
CA GLN A 228 10.32 -16.65 -15.98
C GLN A 228 11.41 -15.71 -16.46
N TYR A 229 11.15 -14.41 -16.50
CA TYR A 229 12.15 -13.41 -16.91
C TYR A 229 13.01 -12.90 -15.77
N PHE A 230 12.61 -13.15 -14.54
CA PHE A 230 13.41 -12.82 -13.36
C PHE A 230 14.48 -13.90 -13.13
N ALA A 231 15.62 -13.47 -12.63
CA ALA A 231 16.66 -14.38 -12.16
C ALA A 231 16.11 -15.27 -11.02
N GLN A 232 16.51 -16.54 -10.99
CA GLN A 232 15.98 -17.54 -10.04
C GLN A 232 16.05 -17.07 -8.57
N ASN A 233 17.13 -16.38 -8.18
CA ASN A 233 17.34 -15.82 -6.84
C ASN A 233 17.32 -14.27 -6.85
N GLY A 234 16.56 -13.66 -7.76
CA GLY A 234 16.50 -12.22 -7.94
C GLY A 234 15.21 -11.59 -7.43
N LEU A 235 14.31 -12.35 -6.81
CA LEU A 235 13.02 -11.85 -6.28
C LEU A 235 13.17 -11.45 -4.80
N CYS A 236 13.83 -10.32 -4.55
CA CYS A 236 13.96 -9.79 -3.19
C CYS A 236 12.69 -9.03 -2.77
N ASN A 237 12.15 -9.40 -1.63
CA ASN A 237 10.88 -8.91 -1.10
C ASN A 237 11.01 -8.55 0.40
N TYR A 238 9.92 -8.10 1.03
CA TYR A 238 9.91 -7.67 2.42
C TYR A 238 10.27 -8.81 3.39
N ASP A 239 9.92 -10.06 3.10
CA ASP A 239 10.21 -11.18 4.00
C ASP A 239 11.73 -11.38 4.14
N ASN A 240 12.50 -11.15 3.06
CA ASN A 240 13.97 -11.18 3.11
C ASN A 240 14.54 -10.06 4.01
N VAL A 241 13.87 -8.91 4.07
CA VAL A 241 14.26 -7.82 4.97
C VAL A 241 14.01 -8.21 6.41
N VAL A 242 12.81 -8.73 6.71
CA VAL A 242 12.43 -9.16 8.07
C VAL A 242 13.34 -10.27 8.59
N GLU A 243 13.71 -11.22 7.72
CA GLU A 243 14.64 -12.29 8.05
C GLU A 243 16.04 -11.74 8.43
N ALA A 244 16.57 -10.85 7.59
CA ALA A 244 17.86 -10.22 7.85
C ALA A 244 17.87 -9.30 9.08
N GLU A 245 16.78 -8.57 9.33
CA GLU A 245 16.63 -7.73 10.52
C GLU A 245 16.67 -8.56 11.80
N LYS A 246 16.06 -9.75 11.79
CA LYS A 246 16.15 -10.71 12.90
C LYS A 246 17.56 -11.27 13.08
N GLU A 247 18.22 -11.69 11.99
CA GLU A 247 19.55 -12.27 12.04
C GLU A 247 20.61 -11.27 12.51
N LEU A 248 20.52 -10.03 12.02
CA LEU A 248 21.46 -8.97 12.32
C LEU A 248 21.11 -8.16 13.59
N ASN A 249 19.99 -8.46 14.21
CA ASN A 249 19.43 -7.67 15.32
C ASN A 249 19.41 -6.15 15.00
N ASN A 250 18.95 -5.81 13.78
CA ASN A 250 18.93 -4.47 13.24
C ASN A 250 17.58 -4.20 12.55
N ASN A 251 16.80 -3.23 12.99
CA ASN A 251 15.45 -2.93 12.50
C ASN A 251 15.43 -1.76 11.49
N ALA A 252 16.48 -1.52 10.75
CA ALA A 252 16.62 -0.37 9.85
C ALA A 252 17.02 -0.77 8.41
N LEU A 253 16.70 -2.00 7.96
CA LEU A 253 17.08 -2.48 6.64
C LEU A 253 16.02 -2.22 5.55
N THR A 254 14.86 -1.69 5.92
CA THR A 254 13.83 -1.28 4.97
C THR A 254 14.28 -0.07 4.14
N LYS A 255 13.65 0.14 2.97
CA LYS A 255 13.89 1.36 2.15
C LYS A 255 13.75 2.63 3.00
N PRO A 256 14.67 3.61 2.89
CA PRO A 256 15.67 3.82 1.84
C PRO A 256 17.01 3.08 2.01
N HIS A 257 17.13 2.16 2.98
CA HIS A 257 18.36 1.37 3.16
C HIS A 257 18.65 0.53 1.89
N PRO A 258 19.92 0.42 1.43
CA PRO A 258 20.25 -0.27 0.19
C PRO A 258 20.15 -1.80 0.25
N TYR A 259 19.92 -2.39 1.43
CA TYR A 259 19.92 -3.83 1.67
C TYR A 259 19.14 -4.61 0.62
N MET A 260 17.88 -4.24 0.37
CA MET A 260 17.00 -4.93 -0.54
C MET A 260 17.55 -4.98 -1.98
N PHE A 261 18.17 -3.89 -2.44
CA PHE A 261 18.76 -3.82 -3.78
C PHE A 261 20.07 -4.62 -3.86
N LEU A 262 20.89 -4.61 -2.81
CA LEU A 262 22.11 -5.43 -2.73
C LEU A 262 21.77 -6.92 -2.66
N LYS A 263 20.77 -7.30 -1.87
CA LYS A 263 20.25 -8.67 -1.79
C LYS A 263 19.72 -9.16 -3.14
N ALA A 264 18.97 -8.32 -3.87
CA ALA A 264 18.52 -8.63 -5.22
C ALA A 264 19.67 -8.79 -6.23
N LEU A 265 20.70 -7.95 -6.10
CA LEU A 265 21.88 -7.97 -6.97
C LEU A 265 22.69 -9.25 -6.79
N TYR A 266 23.00 -9.62 -5.54
CA TYR A 266 23.86 -10.77 -5.23
C TYR A 266 23.08 -12.09 -5.19
N GLY A 267 21.78 -12.06 -4.96
CA GLY A 267 20.89 -13.21 -4.85
C GLY A 267 20.27 -13.32 -3.45
N THR A 268 19.03 -13.79 -3.41
CA THR A 268 18.29 -13.94 -2.14
C THR A 268 18.80 -15.09 -1.26
N ASP A 269 19.59 -15.95 -1.81
CA ASP A 269 20.27 -17.09 -1.17
C ASP A 269 21.71 -16.77 -0.70
N TYR A 270 22.17 -15.55 -0.94
CA TYR A 270 23.50 -15.07 -0.54
C TYR A 270 23.53 -14.55 0.91
#